data_48a6860a9f486a0d23a6fe56eed9fa79
#
_entry.id   48a6860a9f486a0d23a6fe56eed9fa79
#
_cell.length_a   1.000
_cell.length_b   1.000
_cell.length_c   1.000
_cell.angle_alpha   90.00
_cell.angle_beta   90.00
_cell.angle_gamma   90.00
#
_symmetry.space_group_name_H-M   'P 1'
#
loop_
_entity.id
_entity.type
_entity.pdbx_description
1 polymer ?
#
loop_
_entity_poly.entity_id
_entity_poly.type
_entity_poly.pdbx_seq_one_letter_code
_entity_poly.pdbx_strand_id
1 'polypeptide(L)'
;LKESYETQEIHVDVNIVRNDQLDLDAFRAWRPEFADAEFILEDGKYVCGWAIEKMSKSMFNVVNPDMIVDKYGADTLRMYEMFLGPVEQSKPWDTNGIDGVHRFIKKFWSLFYDRNGNYMVTDEPATKEELKSLHKLIKKVTGDIEQFSYNTSVSAFMICVNELFSLKCSKKEILNQLVIVLAPFAPHVCEELWDTLGHADSVCDAEWPAYNEDCLLYTSPS
;
A
#
# COMPACT_ATOMS: atom_id res chain seq x y z
N LEU A 1 -27.05 -29.07 6.03
CA LEU A 1 -26.94 -29.79 4.75
C LEU A 1 -25.81 -30.82 4.76
N LYS A 2 -24.62 -30.51 5.37
CA LYS A 2 -23.47 -31.45 5.43
C LYS A 2 -23.77 -32.80 6.10
N GLU A 3 -24.79 -32.88 6.96
CA GLU A 3 -25.11 -34.11 7.70
C GLU A 3 -25.97 -35.11 6.91
N SER A 4 -26.55 -34.70 5.76
CA SER A 4 -27.55 -35.48 5.04
C SER A 4 -27.18 -35.84 3.60
N TYR A 5 -26.09 -35.27 3.05
CA TYR A 5 -25.68 -35.43 1.65
C TYR A 5 -24.17 -35.65 1.53
N GLU A 6 -23.73 -36.42 0.54
CA GLU A 6 -22.34 -36.44 0.12
C GLU A 6 -21.98 -35.06 -0.43
N THR A 7 -20.97 -34.42 0.16
CA THR A 7 -20.52 -33.09 -0.23
C THR A 7 -19.05 -33.14 -0.64
N GLN A 8 -18.72 -32.44 -1.72
CA GLN A 8 -17.34 -32.24 -2.18
C GLN A 8 -17.02 -30.74 -2.14
N GLU A 9 -15.88 -30.40 -1.55
CA GLU A 9 -15.37 -29.02 -1.60
C GLU A 9 -14.62 -28.83 -2.94
N ILE A 10 -14.91 -27.73 -3.62
CA ILE A 10 -14.23 -27.33 -4.85
C ILE A 10 -13.62 -25.95 -4.70
N HIS A 11 -12.39 -25.79 -5.22
CA HIS A 11 -11.75 -24.47 -5.30
C HIS A 11 -12.37 -23.67 -6.42
N VAL A 12 -12.54 -22.38 -6.16
CA VAL A 12 -13.09 -21.41 -7.09
C VAL A 12 -12.02 -20.37 -7.41
N ASP A 13 -11.97 -19.89 -8.65
CA ASP A 13 -11.05 -18.84 -9.05
C ASP A 13 -11.32 -17.58 -8.22
N VAL A 14 -10.29 -17.09 -7.50
CA VAL A 14 -10.39 -15.92 -6.62
C VAL A 14 -10.78 -14.65 -7.38
N ASN A 15 -10.56 -14.59 -8.68
CA ASN A 15 -10.89 -13.41 -9.50
C ASN A 15 -12.40 -13.26 -9.79
N ILE A 16 -13.19 -14.34 -9.60
CA ILE A 16 -14.65 -14.30 -9.73
C ILE A 16 -15.38 -14.25 -8.40
N VAL A 17 -14.65 -14.03 -7.29
CA VAL A 17 -15.20 -13.84 -5.94
C VAL A 17 -14.92 -12.44 -5.46
N ARG A 18 -15.95 -11.72 -4.98
CA ARG A 18 -15.83 -10.37 -4.41
C ARG A 18 -16.55 -10.29 -3.07
N ASN A 19 -15.85 -9.90 -2.01
CA ASN A 19 -16.43 -9.85 -0.65
C ASN A 19 -17.18 -11.12 -0.30
N ASP A 20 -16.53 -12.29 -0.52
CA ASP A 20 -17.03 -13.63 -0.28
C ASP A 20 -18.21 -14.06 -1.18
N GLN A 21 -18.64 -13.21 -2.10
CA GLN A 21 -19.74 -13.48 -3.01
C GLN A 21 -19.20 -13.96 -4.36
N LEU A 22 -19.71 -15.12 -4.80
CA LEU A 22 -19.39 -15.70 -6.09
C LEU A 22 -20.20 -15.00 -7.20
N ASP A 23 -19.51 -14.61 -8.27
CA ASP A 23 -20.15 -14.25 -9.52
C ASP A 23 -20.62 -15.53 -10.23
N LEU A 24 -21.95 -15.81 -10.19
CA LEU A 24 -22.52 -17.05 -10.70
C LEU A 24 -22.43 -17.18 -12.21
N ASP A 25 -22.52 -16.08 -12.95
CA ASP A 25 -22.41 -16.08 -14.41
C ASP A 25 -20.97 -16.35 -14.84
N ALA A 26 -20.01 -15.69 -14.18
CA ALA A 26 -18.59 -15.95 -14.38
C ALA A 26 -18.23 -17.37 -13.99
N PHE A 27 -18.80 -17.93 -12.90
CA PHE A 27 -18.56 -19.30 -12.48
C PHE A 27 -19.07 -20.32 -13.52
N ARG A 28 -20.28 -20.15 -14.03
CA ARG A 28 -20.83 -21.03 -15.09
C ARG A 28 -20.01 -20.97 -16.38
N ALA A 29 -19.52 -19.79 -16.73
CA ALA A 29 -18.64 -19.61 -17.90
C ALA A 29 -17.27 -20.27 -17.69
N TRP A 30 -16.73 -20.20 -16.47
CA TRP A 30 -15.45 -20.80 -16.12
C TRP A 30 -15.50 -22.31 -15.97
N ARG A 31 -16.62 -22.85 -15.44
CA ARG A 31 -16.85 -24.30 -15.19
C ARG A 31 -18.14 -24.76 -15.88
N PRO A 32 -18.09 -24.99 -17.22
CA PRO A 32 -19.28 -25.36 -18.02
C PRO A 32 -19.99 -26.64 -17.53
N GLU A 33 -19.28 -27.54 -16.83
CA GLU A 33 -19.84 -28.74 -16.22
C GLU A 33 -20.88 -28.44 -15.11
N PHE A 34 -20.91 -27.23 -14.60
CA PHE A 34 -21.87 -26.74 -13.63
C PHE A 34 -22.88 -25.73 -14.22
N ALA A 35 -23.00 -25.66 -15.56
CA ALA A 35 -23.91 -24.71 -16.21
C ALA A 35 -25.36 -24.84 -15.73
N ASP A 36 -25.81 -26.08 -15.52
CA ASP A 36 -27.16 -26.43 -15.07
C ASP A 36 -27.26 -26.61 -13.53
N ALA A 37 -26.19 -26.27 -12.79
CA ALA A 37 -26.21 -26.41 -11.34
C ALA A 37 -27.18 -25.44 -10.68
N GLU A 38 -27.90 -25.93 -9.68
CA GLU A 38 -28.78 -25.15 -8.81
C GLU A 38 -27.96 -24.62 -7.63
N PHE A 39 -28.01 -23.30 -7.40
CA PHE A 39 -27.27 -22.64 -6.32
C PHE A 39 -28.19 -22.35 -5.15
N ILE A 40 -27.79 -22.79 -3.95
CA ILE A 40 -28.48 -22.42 -2.71
C ILE A 40 -27.95 -21.06 -2.28
N LEU A 41 -28.80 -20.06 -2.31
CA LEU A 41 -28.42 -18.67 -2.05
C LEU A 41 -28.81 -18.26 -0.61
N GLU A 42 -27.96 -17.44 0.01
CA GLU A 42 -28.23 -16.71 1.25
C GLU A 42 -28.49 -15.25 0.89
N ASP A 43 -29.69 -14.75 1.18
CA ASP A 43 -30.13 -13.38 0.83
C ASP A 43 -29.90 -13.03 -0.67
N GLY A 44 -30.13 -13.99 -1.56
CA GLY A 44 -29.94 -13.82 -3.00
C GLY A 44 -28.48 -13.89 -3.48
N LYS A 45 -27.55 -14.34 -2.64
CA LYS A 45 -26.10 -14.40 -2.92
C LYS A 45 -25.56 -15.77 -2.61
N TYR A 46 -24.55 -16.21 -3.39
CA TYR A 46 -23.78 -17.40 -3.05
C TYR A 46 -22.52 -16.98 -2.30
N VAL A 47 -22.42 -17.37 -1.04
CA VAL A 47 -21.28 -17.05 -0.17
C VAL A 47 -20.28 -18.19 -0.17
N CYS A 48 -19.04 -17.89 -0.52
CA CYS A 48 -17.93 -18.85 -0.50
C CYS A 48 -17.36 -19.03 0.90
N GLY A 49 -16.90 -20.22 1.21
CA GLY A 49 -16.05 -20.48 2.38
C GLY A 49 -14.59 -20.05 2.10
N TRP A 50 -13.81 -19.97 3.17
CA TRP A 50 -12.41 -19.56 3.13
C TRP A 50 -11.47 -20.66 3.63
N ALA A 51 -10.33 -20.80 2.95
CA ALA A 51 -9.20 -21.58 3.44
C ALA A 51 -7.90 -20.80 3.14
N ILE A 52 -6.98 -20.78 4.13
CA ILE A 52 -5.64 -20.19 3.92
C ILE A 52 -4.77 -21.30 3.32
N GLU A 53 -4.38 -21.12 2.07
CA GLU A 53 -3.60 -22.08 1.31
C GLU A 53 -2.47 -21.39 0.56
N LYS A 54 -1.43 -22.19 0.22
CA LYS A 54 -0.34 -21.69 -0.63
C LYS A 54 -0.90 -21.33 -2.00
N MET A 55 -0.56 -20.16 -2.51
CA MET A 55 -0.92 -19.73 -3.87
C MET A 55 -0.36 -20.72 -4.91
N SER A 56 -1.24 -21.26 -5.75
CA SER A 56 -0.87 -22.07 -6.89
C SER A 56 -1.95 -22.02 -7.98
N LYS A 57 -1.56 -22.23 -9.23
CA LYS A 57 -2.50 -22.25 -10.36
C LYS A 57 -3.55 -23.36 -10.21
N SER A 58 -3.18 -24.51 -9.64
CA SER A 58 -4.10 -25.64 -9.43
C SER A 58 -5.15 -25.38 -8.34
N MET A 59 -4.91 -24.43 -7.46
CA MET A 59 -5.84 -24.02 -6.40
C MET A 59 -6.69 -22.80 -6.81
N PHE A 60 -6.46 -22.25 -8.00
CA PHE A 60 -7.16 -21.08 -8.55
C PHE A 60 -7.16 -19.84 -7.62
N ASN A 61 -6.13 -19.72 -6.79
CA ASN A 61 -5.98 -18.68 -5.79
C ASN A 61 -4.82 -17.71 -6.07
N VAL A 62 -4.33 -17.68 -7.32
CA VAL A 62 -3.26 -16.76 -7.75
C VAL A 62 -3.86 -15.41 -8.10
N VAL A 63 -3.37 -14.38 -7.43
CA VAL A 63 -3.63 -12.98 -7.82
C VAL A 63 -2.63 -12.57 -8.90
N ASN A 64 -3.11 -12.09 -10.05
CA ASN A 64 -2.25 -11.62 -11.12
C ASN A 64 -1.71 -10.22 -10.79
N PRO A 65 -0.37 -10.05 -10.65
CA PRO A 65 0.24 -8.76 -10.39
C PRO A 65 -0.10 -7.69 -11.44
N ASP A 66 -0.20 -8.06 -12.71
CA ASP A 66 -0.52 -7.12 -13.80
C ASP A 66 -1.88 -6.45 -13.57
N MET A 67 -2.89 -7.22 -13.16
CA MET A 67 -4.22 -6.67 -12.86
C MET A 67 -4.18 -5.68 -11.67
N ILE A 68 -3.32 -5.94 -10.69
CA ILE A 68 -3.14 -5.04 -9.55
C ILE A 68 -2.40 -3.77 -9.98
N VAL A 69 -1.37 -3.91 -10.80
CA VAL A 69 -0.61 -2.76 -11.34
C VAL A 69 -1.50 -1.90 -12.21
N ASP A 70 -2.30 -2.47 -13.09
CA ASP A 70 -3.23 -1.74 -13.95
C ASP A 70 -4.26 -0.94 -13.15
N LYS A 71 -4.73 -1.51 -12.03
CA LYS A 71 -5.77 -0.89 -11.20
C LYS A 71 -5.23 0.12 -10.19
N TYR A 72 -4.09 -0.17 -9.56
CA TYR A 72 -3.60 0.57 -8.39
C TYR A 72 -2.23 1.22 -8.61
N GLY A 73 -1.50 0.81 -9.64
CA GLY A 73 -0.12 1.23 -9.90
C GLY A 73 0.92 0.33 -9.22
N ALA A 74 2.12 0.28 -9.82
CA ALA A 74 3.22 -0.57 -9.36
C ALA A 74 3.70 -0.21 -7.94
N ASP A 75 3.77 1.08 -7.60
CA ASP A 75 4.20 1.52 -6.27
C ASP A 75 3.23 1.10 -5.17
N THR A 76 1.93 1.08 -5.47
CA THR A 76 0.92 0.57 -4.53
C THR A 76 1.13 -0.92 -4.25
N LEU A 77 1.36 -1.73 -5.29
CA LEU A 77 1.64 -3.16 -5.13
C LEU A 77 2.90 -3.39 -4.30
N ARG A 78 4.01 -2.73 -4.67
CA ARG A 78 5.29 -2.84 -3.96
C ARG A 78 5.16 -2.52 -2.48
N MET A 79 4.58 -1.37 -2.15
CA MET A 79 4.39 -0.96 -0.77
C MET A 79 3.44 -1.88 -0.01
N TYR A 80 2.40 -2.38 -0.68
CA TYR A 80 1.44 -3.30 -0.05
C TYR A 80 2.10 -4.63 0.33
N GLU A 81 2.91 -5.22 -0.55
CA GLU A 81 3.66 -6.45 -0.24
C GLU A 81 4.61 -6.26 0.95
N MET A 82 5.30 -5.12 1.03
CA MET A 82 6.14 -4.79 2.18
C MET A 82 5.31 -4.56 3.46
N PHE A 83 4.09 -4.02 3.34
CA PHE A 83 3.22 -3.70 4.46
C PHE A 83 2.54 -4.92 5.10
N LEU A 84 2.32 -6.00 4.35
CA LEU A 84 1.59 -7.19 4.80
C LEU A 84 2.13 -7.83 6.10
N GLY A 85 3.41 -7.64 6.42
CA GLY A 85 4.03 -8.13 7.66
C GLY A 85 5.53 -8.39 7.54
N PRO A 86 6.18 -8.95 8.55
CA PRO A 86 7.60 -9.28 8.54
C PRO A 86 7.98 -10.19 7.37
N VAL A 87 9.17 -9.98 6.79
CA VAL A 87 9.62 -10.70 5.57
C VAL A 87 9.68 -12.21 5.76
N GLU A 88 10.02 -12.68 6.97
CA GLU A 88 10.20 -14.10 7.27
C GLU A 88 8.88 -14.86 7.45
N GLN A 89 7.76 -14.17 7.53
CA GLN A 89 6.47 -14.79 7.82
C GLN A 89 5.63 -14.97 6.56
N SER A 90 4.95 -16.12 6.46
CA SER A 90 3.89 -16.32 5.46
C SER A 90 2.71 -15.38 5.76
N LYS A 91 2.16 -14.78 4.72
CA LYS A 91 1.10 -13.78 4.84
C LYS A 91 -0.07 -14.13 3.94
N PRO A 92 -1.32 -14.07 4.45
CA PRO A 92 -2.47 -14.16 3.57
C PRO A 92 -2.54 -12.88 2.70
N TRP A 93 -2.83 -13.07 1.42
CA TRP A 93 -3.15 -11.96 0.54
C TRP A 93 -4.59 -11.48 0.82
N ASP A 94 -4.76 -10.18 1.04
CA ASP A 94 -6.07 -9.52 1.15
C ASP A 94 -6.15 -8.36 0.18
N THR A 95 -6.91 -8.53 -0.91
CA THR A 95 -7.07 -7.49 -1.93
C THR A 95 -7.71 -6.21 -1.37
N ASN A 96 -8.49 -6.29 -0.29
CA ASN A 96 -9.12 -5.12 0.31
C ASN A 96 -8.11 -4.22 1.05
N GLY A 97 -7.03 -4.80 1.58
CA GLY A 97 -5.98 -4.06 2.29
C GLY A 97 -5.19 -3.09 1.40
N ILE A 98 -5.11 -3.37 0.09
CA ILE A 98 -4.32 -2.55 -0.86
C ILE A 98 -4.87 -1.13 -1.02
N ASP A 99 -6.18 -0.93 -0.84
CA ASP A 99 -6.82 0.39 -0.92
C ASP A 99 -6.25 1.38 0.12
N GLY A 100 -5.80 0.87 1.27
CA GLY A 100 -5.15 1.68 2.30
C GLY A 100 -3.85 2.30 1.82
N VAL A 101 -3.02 1.50 1.17
CA VAL A 101 -1.73 1.94 0.60
C VAL A 101 -1.96 2.86 -0.59
N HIS A 102 -2.93 2.55 -1.46
CA HIS A 102 -3.27 3.43 -2.58
C HIS A 102 -3.72 4.83 -2.13
N ARG A 103 -4.57 4.89 -1.08
CA ARG A 103 -4.96 6.18 -0.47
C ARG A 103 -3.77 6.91 0.15
N PHE A 104 -2.81 6.19 0.73
CA PHE A 104 -1.59 6.78 1.25
C PHE A 104 -0.79 7.47 0.14
N ILE A 105 -0.53 6.80 -0.99
CA ILE A 105 0.21 7.37 -2.14
C ILE A 105 -0.50 8.64 -2.65
N LYS A 106 -1.83 8.61 -2.78
CA LYS A 106 -2.62 9.80 -3.16
C LYS A 106 -2.49 10.94 -2.14
N LYS A 107 -2.46 10.61 -0.84
CA LYS A 107 -2.27 11.61 0.21
C LYS A 107 -0.85 12.18 0.19
N PHE A 108 0.17 11.34 -0.06
CA PHE A 108 1.54 11.80 -0.25
C PHE A 108 1.65 12.78 -1.43
N TRP A 109 1.07 12.43 -2.59
CA TRP A 109 0.97 13.33 -3.74
C TRP A 109 0.33 14.68 -3.40
N SER A 110 -0.68 14.69 -2.55
CA SER A 110 -1.39 15.90 -2.14
C SER A 110 -0.60 16.86 -1.23
N LEU A 111 0.62 16.50 -0.80
CA LEU A 111 1.57 17.44 -0.20
C LEU A 111 2.22 18.38 -1.23
N PHE A 112 2.24 17.96 -2.51
CA PHE A 112 2.88 18.69 -3.62
C PHE A 112 1.87 19.46 -4.48
N TYR A 113 0.67 18.91 -4.63
CA TYR A 113 -0.36 19.44 -5.51
C TYR A 113 -1.71 19.58 -4.78
N ASP A 114 -2.40 20.66 -5.05
CA ASP A 114 -3.77 20.84 -4.57
C ASP A 114 -4.77 19.99 -5.38
N ARG A 115 -6.07 20.08 -5.03
CA ARG A 115 -7.14 19.33 -5.70
C ARG A 115 -7.37 19.74 -7.16
N ASN A 116 -6.86 20.93 -7.55
CA ASN A 116 -6.95 21.46 -8.92
C ASN A 116 -5.68 21.13 -9.73
N GLY A 117 -4.71 20.44 -9.15
CA GLY A 117 -3.44 20.12 -9.78
C GLY A 117 -2.42 21.25 -9.76
N ASN A 118 -2.63 22.30 -8.95
CA ASN A 118 -1.65 23.37 -8.81
C ASN A 118 -0.51 22.94 -7.88
N TYR A 119 0.72 23.22 -8.29
CA TYR A 119 1.91 22.98 -7.49
C TYR A 119 1.96 23.92 -6.29
N MET A 120 2.16 23.36 -5.10
CA MET A 120 2.06 24.08 -3.82
C MET A 120 3.38 24.23 -3.07
N VAL A 121 4.45 23.60 -3.54
CA VAL A 121 5.72 23.56 -2.80
C VAL A 121 6.36 24.94 -2.73
N THR A 122 6.86 25.31 -1.55
CA THR A 122 7.47 26.61 -1.26
C THR A 122 8.89 26.46 -0.71
N ASP A 123 9.71 27.50 -0.88
CA ASP A 123 11.07 27.58 -0.32
C ASP A 123 11.09 28.20 1.09
N GLU A 124 9.91 28.33 1.73
CA GLU A 124 9.87 28.81 3.12
C GLU A 124 10.55 27.80 4.06
N PRO A 125 11.20 28.28 5.13
CA PRO A 125 11.86 27.39 6.09
C PRO A 125 10.86 26.48 6.80
N ALA A 126 11.30 25.26 7.09
CA ALA A 126 10.49 24.30 7.81
C ALA A 126 10.27 24.70 9.28
N THR A 127 9.12 24.35 9.81
CA THR A 127 8.82 24.52 11.24
C THR A 127 9.48 23.41 12.07
N LYS A 128 9.58 23.63 13.39
CA LYS A 128 10.13 22.63 14.31
C LYS A 128 9.32 21.32 14.30
N GLU A 129 8.00 21.44 14.20
CA GLU A 129 7.08 20.30 14.16
C GLU A 129 7.25 19.47 12.88
N GLU A 130 7.42 20.14 11.74
CA GLU A 130 7.67 19.51 10.45
C GLU A 130 9.02 18.77 10.45
N LEU A 131 10.09 19.43 10.94
CA LEU A 131 11.41 18.82 11.09
C LEU A 131 11.38 17.62 12.04
N LYS A 132 10.67 17.73 13.17
CA LYS A 132 10.52 16.62 14.11
C LYS A 132 9.86 15.40 13.48
N SER A 133 8.76 15.61 12.75
CA SER A 133 8.06 14.53 12.06
C SER A 133 8.98 13.84 11.04
N LEU A 134 9.69 14.61 10.22
CA LEU A 134 10.62 14.11 9.21
C LEU A 134 11.79 13.33 9.83
N HIS A 135 12.51 13.91 10.80
CA HIS A 135 13.69 13.27 11.40
C HIS A 135 13.35 12.01 12.20
N LYS A 136 12.15 11.97 12.82
CA LYS A 136 11.61 10.74 13.42
C LYS A 136 11.40 9.65 12.37
N LEU A 137 10.86 10.01 11.19
CA LEU A 137 10.70 9.08 10.08
C LEU A 137 12.06 8.57 9.58
N ILE A 138 13.02 9.48 9.29
CA ILE A 138 14.35 9.10 8.76
C ILE A 138 15.03 8.11 9.71
N LYS A 139 15.06 8.41 11.01
CA LYS A 139 15.62 7.53 12.04
C LYS A 139 14.96 6.16 12.03
N LYS A 140 13.62 6.13 12.00
CA LYS A 140 12.84 4.88 12.03
C LYS A 140 13.10 4.05 10.78
N VAL A 141 12.99 4.64 9.59
CA VAL A 141 13.14 3.91 8.32
C VAL A 141 14.57 3.42 8.13
N THR A 142 15.58 4.20 8.50
CA THR A 142 16.99 3.76 8.44
C THR A 142 17.19 2.48 9.26
N GLY A 143 16.76 2.47 10.52
CA GLY A 143 16.88 1.28 11.36
C GLY A 143 16.02 0.09 10.89
N ASP A 144 14.83 0.37 10.33
CA ASP A 144 13.96 -0.68 9.81
C ASP A 144 14.53 -1.36 8.57
N ILE A 145 15.17 -0.61 7.68
CA ILE A 145 15.82 -1.17 6.48
C ILE A 145 16.97 -2.09 6.88
N GLU A 146 17.81 -1.69 7.84
CA GLU A 146 18.90 -2.50 8.36
C GLU A 146 18.42 -3.82 8.99
N GLN A 147 17.19 -3.82 9.54
CA GLN A 147 16.58 -4.98 10.21
C GLN A 147 15.56 -5.72 9.33
N PHE A 148 15.41 -5.34 8.06
CA PHE A 148 14.39 -5.88 7.16
C PHE A 148 12.94 -5.75 7.67
N SER A 149 12.68 -4.75 8.50
CA SER A 149 11.36 -4.48 9.10
C SER A 149 10.51 -3.54 8.24
N TYR A 150 10.36 -3.85 6.96
CA TYR A 150 9.73 -2.97 5.97
C TYR A 150 8.27 -2.61 6.30
N ASN A 151 7.52 -3.52 6.92
CA ASN A 151 6.13 -3.28 7.31
C ASN A 151 5.99 -2.14 8.34
N THR A 152 6.95 -2.00 9.24
CA THR A 152 6.97 -0.88 10.20
C THR A 152 7.39 0.43 9.55
N SER A 153 8.26 0.39 8.53
CA SER A 153 8.58 1.56 7.70
C SER A 153 7.34 2.09 6.98
N VAL A 154 6.54 1.22 6.35
CA VAL A 154 5.31 1.66 5.65
C VAL A 154 4.34 2.33 6.63
N SER A 155 4.18 1.77 7.83
CA SER A 155 3.38 2.40 8.89
C SER A 155 3.95 3.77 9.30
N ALA A 156 5.27 3.89 9.42
CA ALA A 156 5.92 5.16 9.77
C ALA A 156 5.73 6.23 8.69
N PHE A 157 5.79 5.86 7.40
CA PHE A 157 5.45 6.77 6.30
C PHE A 157 4.02 7.28 6.41
N MET A 158 3.06 6.40 6.68
CA MET A 158 1.66 6.80 6.83
C MET A 158 1.47 7.79 7.98
N ILE A 159 2.15 7.59 9.11
CA ILE A 159 2.11 8.50 10.25
C ILE A 159 2.71 9.85 9.87
N CYS A 160 3.92 9.89 9.32
CA CYS A 160 4.61 11.13 8.96
C CYS A 160 3.81 11.94 7.93
N VAL A 161 3.33 11.32 6.85
CA VAL A 161 2.51 12.00 5.84
C VAL A 161 1.21 12.54 6.44
N ASN A 162 0.60 11.82 7.39
CA ASN A 162 -0.59 12.32 8.10
C ASN A 162 -0.28 13.55 8.97
N GLU A 163 0.86 13.54 9.68
CA GLU A 163 1.32 14.67 10.49
C GLU A 163 1.61 15.88 9.60
N LEU A 164 2.42 15.72 8.54
CA LEU A 164 2.76 16.80 7.60
C LEU A 164 1.52 17.36 6.90
N PHE A 165 0.58 16.51 6.52
CA PHE A 165 -0.69 16.96 5.93
C PHE A 165 -1.51 17.79 6.92
N SER A 166 -1.56 17.40 8.20
CA SER A 166 -2.25 18.15 9.25
C SER A 166 -1.60 19.51 9.54
N LEU A 167 -0.27 19.57 9.42
CA LEU A 167 0.52 20.80 9.51
C LEU A 167 0.42 21.67 8.24
N LYS A 168 -0.24 21.19 7.19
CA LYS A 168 -0.29 21.83 5.85
C LYS A 168 1.12 22.08 5.29
N CYS A 169 2.04 21.16 5.53
CA CYS A 169 3.41 21.26 5.09
C CYS A 169 3.49 21.23 3.55
N SER A 170 4.16 22.23 2.99
CA SER A 170 4.52 22.33 1.57
C SER A 170 5.97 22.78 1.40
N LYS A 171 6.82 22.55 2.40
CA LYS A 171 8.20 23.04 2.43
C LYS A 171 9.11 22.14 1.63
N LYS A 172 9.80 22.71 0.63
CA LYS A 172 10.75 21.99 -0.24
C LYS A 172 11.81 21.23 0.56
N GLU A 173 12.33 21.84 1.63
CA GLU A 173 13.32 21.24 2.53
C GLU A 173 12.85 19.90 3.12
N ILE A 174 11.58 19.81 3.54
CA ILE A 174 10.96 18.60 4.10
C ILE A 174 10.69 17.60 2.99
N LEU A 175 10.08 18.05 1.89
CA LEU A 175 9.58 17.18 0.82
C LEU A 175 10.72 16.54 0.04
N ASN A 176 11.85 17.23 -0.18
CA ASN A 176 13.05 16.63 -0.77
C ASN A 176 13.52 15.38 0.00
N GLN A 177 13.68 15.50 1.30
CA GLN A 177 14.16 14.40 2.13
C GLN A 177 13.12 13.27 2.23
N LEU A 178 11.83 13.63 2.30
CA LEU A 178 10.74 12.65 2.34
C LEU A 178 10.70 11.80 1.07
N VAL A 179 10.89 12.41 -0.11
CA VAL A 179 10.95 11.72 -1.39
C VAL A 179 12.12 10.72 -1.43
N ILE A 180 13.32 11.13 -0.98
CA ILE A 180 14.50 10.24 -0.94
C ILE A 180 14.22 9.01 -0.05
N VAL A 181 13.67 9.23 1.15
CA VAL A 181 13.44 8.15 2.12
C VAL A 181 12.34 7.18 1.64
N LEU A 182 11.35 7.67 0.90
CA LEU A 182 10.26 6.85 0.34
C LEU A 182 10.66 6.13 -0.96
N ALA A 183 11.64 6.62 -1.71
CA ALA A 183 12.00 6.11 -3.02
C ALA A 183 12.26 4.58 -3.09
N PRO A 184 12.93 3.92 -2.11
CA PRO A 184 13.08 2.47 -2.13
C PRO A 184 11.75 1.69 -2.09
N PHE A 185 10.71 2.28 -1.53
CA PHE A 185 9.39 1.68 -1.37
C PHE A 185 8.43 2.00 -2.53
N ALA A 186 8.49 3.22 -3.06
CA ALA A 186 7.61 3.74 -4.11
C ALA A 186 8.42 4.54 -5.16
N PRO A 187 9.29 3.87 -5.95
CA PRO A 187 10.26 4.56 -6.81
C PRO A 187 9.62 5.42 -7.89
N HIS A 188 8.50 4.99 -8.50
CA HIS A 188 7.95 5.72 -9.65
C HIS A 188 7.36 7.08 -9.25
N VAL A 189 6.55 7.11 -8.19
CA VAL A 189 5.99 8.37 -7.70
C VAL A 189 7.07 9.28 -7.13
N CYS A 190 8.11 8.72 -6.51
CA CYS A 190 9.23 9.49 -5.98
C CYS A 190 10.08 10.09 -7.08
N GLU A 191 10.36 9.37 -8.17
CA GLU A 191 11.09 9.90 -9.33
C GLU A 191 10.34 11.06 -9.98
N GLU A 192 9.03 10.93 -10.20
CA GLU A 192 8.20 12.00 -10.76
C GLU A 192 8.22 13.26 -9.87
N LEU A 193 8.09 13.08 -8.55
CA LEU A 193 8.11 14.21 -7.62
C LEU A 193 9.51 14.80 -7.46
N TRP A 194 10.56 14.01 -7.60
CA TRP A 194 11.95 14.46 -7.57
C TRP A 194 12.27 15.38 -8.75
N ASP A 195 11.88 15.00 -9.96
CA ASP A 195 11.94 15.86 -11.14
C ASP A 195 11.15 17.15 -10.94
N THR A 196 9.92 17.05 -10.42
CA THR A 196 9.08 18.22 -10.12
C THR A 196 9.71 19.18 -9.10
N LEU A 197 10.49 18.68 -8.14
CA LEU A 197 11.25 19.49 -7.19
C LEU A 197 12.44 20.20 -7.84
N GLY A 198 12.74 19.92 -9.10
CA GLY A 198 13.77 20.59 -9.93
C GLY A 198 15.12 19.90 -9.94
N HIS A 199 15.17 18.60 -9.62
CA HIS A 199 16.40 17.80 -9.71
C HIS A 199 16.53 17.21 -11.11
N ALA A 200 17.76 17.19 -11.65
CA ALA A 200 18.06 16.68 -12.99
C ALA A 200 18.50 15.21 -12.98
N ASP A 201 18.98 14.73 -11.84
CA ASP A 201 19.46 13.37 -11.65
C ASP A 201 18.35 12.50 -11.04
N SER A 202 18.50 11.18 -11.11
CA SER A 202 17.54 10.25 -10.50
C SER A 202 17.55 10.36 -8.98
N VAL A 203 16.40 10.19 -8.36
CA VAL A 203 16.27 10.08 -6.88
C VAL A 203 17.08 8.91 -6.33
N CYS A 204 17.34 7.88 -7.14
CA CYS A 204 18.17 6.74 -6.75
C CYS A 204 19.63 7.10 -6.52
N ASP A 205 20.11 8.20 -7.10
CA ASP A 205 21.48 8.70 -6.96
C ASP A 205 21.60 9.70 -5.79
N ALA A 206 20.50 10.08 -5.18
CA ALA A 206 20.48 11.01 -4.07
C ALA A 206 21.09 10.40 -2.80
N GLU A 207 21.84 11.21 -2.05
CA GLU A 207 22.41 10.80 -0.77
C GLU A 207 21.32 10.56 0.27
N TRP A 208 21.39 9.44 1.01
CA TRP A 208 20.45 9.12 2.07
C TRP A 208 20.54 10.17 3.19
N PRO A 209 19.42 10.79 3.60
CA PRO A 209 19.45 11.87 4.57
C PRO A 209 19.79 11.37 5.98
N ALA A 210 20.68 12.10 6.65
CA ALA A 210 20.97 11.89 8.07
C ALA A 210 19.85 12.48 8.94
N TYR A 211 19.48 11.79 10.01
CA TYR A 211 18.57 12.37 11.01
C TYR A 211 19.32 13.19 12.05
N ASN A 212 18.67 14.23 12.58
CA ASN A 212 19.20 15.08 13.64
C ASN A 212 18.51 14.77 14.97
N GLU A 213 19.28 14.32 15.95
CA GLU A 213 18.79 14.00 17.32
C GLU A 213 18.18 15.25 18.02
N ASP A 214 18.72 16.43 17.79
CA ASP A 214 18.21 17.67 18.42
C ASP A 214 16.77 17.97 17.98
N CYS A 215 16.40 17.60 16.76
CA CYS A 215 15.02 17.71 16.26
C CYS A 215 14.04 16.77 16.98
N LEU A 216 14.54 15.68 17.58
CA LEU A 216 13.73 14.69 18.28
C LEU A 216 13.45 15.06 19.74
N LEU A 217 14.31 15.91 20.37
CA LEU A 217 14.27 16.24 21.79
C LEU A 217 13.19 17.27 22.16
N TYR A 218 12.57 17.95 21.19
CA TYR A 218 11.53 18.91 21.47
C TYR A 218 10.23 18.21 21.90
N THR A 219 10.07 18.04 23.22
CA THR A 219 8.75 17.85 23.83
C THR A 219 8.03 19.20 23.81
N SER A 220 6.80 19.24 23.29
CA SER A 220 5.94 20.41 23.45
C SER A 220 5.86 20.74 24.95
N PRO A 221 6.02 22.02 25.37
CA PRO A 221 5.68 22.39 26.73
C PRO A 221 4.18 22.09 26.93
N SER A 222 3.91 21.35 27.97
CA SER A 222 2.57 21.03 28.49
C SER A 222 1.80 22.28 28.87
#